data_498df18ebef1aae4b1ce3b0733c526ac
#
_entry.id   498df18ebef1aae4b1ce3b0733c526ac
#
_cell.length_a   1.000
_cell.length_b   1.000
_cell.length_c   1.000
_cell.angle_alpha   90.00
_cell.angle_beta   90.00
_cell.angle_gamma   90.00
#
_symmetry.space_group_name_H-M   'P 1'
#
loop_
_entity.id
_entity.type
_entity.pdbx_description
1 polymer ?
#
loop_
_entity_poly.entity_id
_entity_poly.type
_entity_poly.pdbx_seq_one_letter_code
_entity_poly.pdbx_strand_id
1 'polypeptide(L)'
;ELFFVDLPNAEERREIFRIHLAKRKRDITRFDLDQLANVTDGFSGAEIEQALVAAMYDAFAQDREFTQLDIIAAVKATQPLSKTMSEQVAA
;
A
#
# COMPACT_ATOMS: atom_id res chain seq x y z
N GLU A 1 16.96 23.12 6.98
CA GLU A 1 16.46 22.00 7.73
C GLU A 1 16.21 20.78 6.87
N LEU A 2 16.79 19.67 7.24
CA LEU A 2 16.64 18.44 6.51
C LEU A 2 15.53 17.59 7.08
N PHE A 3 14.60 17.20 6.21
CA PHE A 3 13.60 16.23 6.58
C PHE A 3 14.01 14.89 6.03
N PHE A 4 14.31 14.01 6.91
CA PHE A 4 14.70 12.67 6.53
C PHE A 4 13.53 11.75 6.77
N VAL A 5 13.00 11.18 5.70
CA VAL A 5 11.90 10.23 5.78
C VAL A 5 12.47 8.83 5.75
N ASP A 6 12.29 8.12 6.84
CA ASP A 6 12.76 6.75 6.97
C ASP A 6 11.67 5.83 6.46
N LEU A 7 11.76 5.48 5.17
CA LEU A 7 10.75 4.64 4.55
C LEU A 7 10.91 3.19 4.99
N PRO A 8 9.80 2.48 5.17
CA PRO A 8 9.87 1.07 5.56
C PRO A 8 10.46 0.22 4.44
N ASN A 9 11.24 -0.78 4.82
CA ASN A 9 11.74 -1.75 3.86
C ASN A 9 10.64 -2.77 3.53
N ALA A 10 10.95 -3.73 2.63
CA ALA A 10 9.95 -4.69 2.18
C ALA A 10 9.37 -5.51 3.34
N GLU A 11 10.22 -5.92 4.25
CA GLU A 11 9.78 -6.71 5.40
C GLU A 11 8.85 -5.91 6.29
N GLU A 12 9.18 -4.65 6.50
CA GLU A 12 8.34 -3.76 7.29
C GLU A 12 7.02 -3.47 6.58
N ARG A 13 7.04 -3.29 5.28
CA ARG A 13 5.82 -3.06 4.52
C ARG A 13 4.91 -4.28 4.58
N ARG A 14 5.47 -5.48 4.52
CA ARG A 14 4.67 -6.69 4.68
C ARG A 14 3.98 -6.72 6.04
N GLU A 15 4.71 -6.34 7.07
CA GLU A 15 4.15 -6.31 8.42
C GLU A 15 3.05 -5.26 8.54
N ILE A 16 3.21 -4.12 7.88
CA ILE A 16 2.20 -3.08 7.89
C ILE A 16 0.90 -3.60 7.27
N PHE A 17 1.01 -4.29 6.12
CA PHE A 17 -0.17 -4.89 5.51
C PHE A 17 -0.82 -5.92 6.45
N ARG A 18 0.00 -6.75 7.07
CA ARG A 18 -0.52 -7.77 7.97
C ARG A 18 -1.31 -7.14 9.12
N ILE A 19 -0.74 -6.10 9.71
CA ILE A 19 -1.39 -5.43 10.84
C ILE A 19 -2.70 -4.80 10.42
N HIS A 20 -2.71 -4.10 9.30
CA HIS A 20 -3.91 -3.40 8.85
C HIS A 20 -5.01 -4.37 8.44
N LEU A 21 -4.66 -5.48 7.79
CA LEU A 21 -5.65 -6.47 7.41
C LEU A 21 -6.21 -7.18 8.63
N ALA A 22 -5.35 -7.52 9.59
CA ALA A 22 -5.79 -8.15 10.82
C ALA A 22 -6.69 -7.23 11.64
N LYS A 23 -6.34 -5.94 11.67
CA LYS A 23 -7.14 -4.95 12.40
C LYS A 23 -8.56 -4.86 11.84
N ARG A 24 -8.72 -5.09 10.55
CA ARG A 24 -10.01 -5.07 9.89
C ARG A 24 -10.66 -6.46 9.85
N LYS A 25 -10.09 -7.41 10.59
CA LYS A 25 -10.62 -8.77 10.72
C LYS A 25 -10.67 -9.50 9.38
N ARG A 26 -9.68 -9.22 8.52
CA ARG A 26 -9.57 -9.91 7.25
C ARG A 26 -8.64 -11.10 7.39
N ASP A 27 -8.91 -12.12 6.60
CA ASP A 27 -8.11 -13.34 6.60
C ASP A 27 -6.82 -13.09 5.83
N ILE A 28 -5.71 -12.92 6.56
CA ILE A 28 -4.43 -12.58 5.93
C ILE A 28 -3.91 -13.69 5.05
N THR A 29 -4.39 -14.93 5.23
CA THR A 29 -3.95 -16.04 4.37
C THR A 29 -4.50 -15.92 2.96
N ARG A 30 -5.49 -15.07 2.74
CA ARG A 30 -6.03 -14.82 1.40
C ARG A 30 -5.23 -13.81 0.61
N PHE A 31 -4.21 -13.24 1.21
CA PHE A 31 -3.41 -12.19 0.59
C PHE A 31 -1.97 -12.61 0.48
N ASP A 32 -1.36 -12.27 -0.64
CA ASP A 32 0.07 -12.49 -0.84
C ASP A 32 0.81 -11.26 -0.33
N LEU A 33 1.22 -11.31 0.92
CA LEU A 33 1.86 -10.17 1.57
C LEU A 33 3.20 -9.81 0.92
N ASP A 34 3.90 -10.81 0.41
CA ASP A 34 5.17 -10.56 -0.27
C ASP A 34 4.95 -9.76 -1.54
N GLN A 35 3.93 -10.09 -2.32
CA GLN A 35 3.62 -9.33 -3.52
C GLN A 35 3.20 -7.91 -3.17
N LEU A 36 2.39 -7.75 -2.12
CA LEU A 36 1.97 -6.42 -1.68
C LEU A 36 3.16 -5.58 -1.25
N ALA A 37 4.10 -6.19 -0.56
CA ALA A 37 5.32 -5.48 -0.16
C ALA A 37 6.14 -5.08 -1.38
N ASN A 38 6.20 -5.94 -2.38
CA ASN A 38 6.99 -5.65 -3.59
C ASN A 38 6.41 -4.49 -4.39
N VAL A 39 5.09 -4.43 -4.52
CA VAL A 39 4.47 -3.38 -5.34
C VAL A 39 4.41 -2.04 -4.64
N THR A 40 4.74 -1.99 -3.35
CA THR A 40 4.69 -0.75 -2.58
C THR A 40 6.07 -0.19 -2.29
N ASP A 41 7.05 -0.52 -3.12
CA ASP A 41 8.40 0.01 -2.96
C ASP A 41 8.35 1.53 -2.98
N GLY A 42 8.95 2.15 -1.97
CA GLY A 42 8.96 3.60 -1.85
C GLY A 42 7.76 4.19 -1.12
N PHE A 43 6.83 3.36 -0.71
CA PHE A 43 5.65 3.83 0.03
C PHE A 43 5.97 4.02 1.51
N SER A 44 5.42 5.07 2.10
CA SER A 44 5.41 5.21 3.56
C SER A 44 4.26 4.40 4.13
N GLY A 45 4.26 4.24 5.46
CA GLY A 45 3.17 3.55 6.12
C GLY A 45 1.83 4.20 5.88
N ALA A 46 1.79 5.52 5.89
CA ALA A 46 0.55 6.27 5.64
C ALA A 46 0.05 6.05 4.22
N GLU A 47 0.97 5.99 3.25
CA GLU A 47 0.60 5.76 1.85
C GLU A 47 0.06 4.35 1.64
N ILE A 48 0.62 3.37 2.35
CA ILE A 48 0.11 2.01 2.30
C ILE A 48 -1.31 1.96 2.84
N GLU A 49 -1.55 2.64 3.95
CA GLU A 49 -2.89 2.68 4.53
C GLU A 49 -3.88 3.34 3.59
N GLN A 50 -3.48 4.42 2.93
CA GLN A 50 -4.34 5.09 1.97
C GLN A 50 -4.73 4.18 0.82
N ALA A 51 -3.75 3.44 0.29
CA ALA A 51 -4.03 2.52 -0.81
C ALA A 51 -4.98 1.42 -0.37
N LEU A 52 -4.78 0.91 0.83
CA LEU A 52 -5.65 -0.14 1.36
C LEU A 52 -7.07 0.36 1.54
N VAL A 53 -7.23 1.56 2.09
CA VAL A 53 -8.55 2.16 2.29
C VAL A 53 -9.23 2.41 0.94
N ALA A 54 -8.48 2.89 -0.05
CA ALA A 54 -9.03 3.11 -1.39
C ALA A 54 -9.53 1.80 -2.01
N ALA A 55 -8.78 0.73 -1.82
CA ALA A 55 -9.20 -0.58 -2.33
C ALA A 55 -10.50 -1.04 -1.67
N MET A 56 -10.62 -0.80 -0.36
CA MET A 56 -11.82 -1.16 0.36
C MET A 56 -13.02 -0.38 -0.13
N TYR A 57 -12.87 0.92 -0.36
CA TYR A 57 -13.95 1.75 -0.84
C TYR A 57 -14.39 1.32 -2.23
N ASP A 58 -13.46 1.01 -3.11
CA ASP A 58 -13.78 0.59 -4.47
C ASP A 58 -14.58 -0.71 -4.46
N ALA A 59 -14.15 -1.68 -3.67
CA ALA A 59 -14.85 -2.96 -3.59
C ALA A 59 -16.21 -2.79 -2.94
N PHE A 60 -16.28 -1.95 -1.92
CA PHE A 60 -17.53 -1.72 -1.21
C PHE A 60 -18.55 -1.06 -2.14
N ALA A 61 -18.10 -0.15 -2.99
CA ALA A 61 -18.97 0.50 -3.96
C ALA A 61 -19.56 -0.50 -4.95
N GLN A 62 -18.85 -1.61 -5.19
CA GLN A 62 -19.31 -2.67 -6.06
C GLN A 62 -20.01 -3.78 -5.28
N ASP A 63 -20.27 -3.57 -4.01
CA ASP A 63 -20.97 -4.50 -3.14
C ASP A 63 -20.26 -5.86 -3.09
N ARG A 64 -18.95 -5.84 -2.94
CA ARG A 64 -18.16 -7.07 -2.83
C ARG A 64 -16.98 -6.86 -1.91
N GLU A 65 -16.39 -7.97 -1.51
CA GLU A 65 -15.21 -7.95 -0.66
C GLU A 65 -14.00 -7.53 -1.48
N PHE A 66 -13.09 -6.77 -0.87
CA PHE A 66 -11.89 -6.36 -1.58
C PHE A 66 -10.90 -7.52 -1.65
N THR A 67 -10.11 -7.53 -2.71
CA THR A 67 -9.17 -8.62 -3.00
C THR A 67 -7.77 -8.06 -3.19
N GLN A 68 -6.82 -8.97 -3.37
CA GLN A 68 -5.43 -8.62 -3.69
C GLN A 68 -5.37 -7.69 -4.90
N LEU A 69 -6.16 -7.98 -5.92
CA LEU A 69 -6.15 -7.17 -7.14
C LEU A 69 -6.63 -5.75 -6.89
N ASP A 70 -7.59 -5.60 -5.99
CA ASP A 70 -8.07 -4.25 -5.65
C ASP A 70 -6.97 -3.45 -4.99
N ILE A 71 -6.20 -4.08 -4.11
CA ILE A 71 -5.10 -3.40 -3.43
C ILE A 71 -4.03 -3.02 -4.45
N ILE A 72 -3.68 -3.94 -5.35
CA ILE A 72 -2.67 -3.66 -6.36
C ILE A 72 -3.11 -2.52 -7.28
N ALA A 73 -4.38 -2.51 -7.67
CA ALA A 73 -4.91 -1.43 -8.50
C ALA A 73 -4.83 -0.09 -7.79
N ALA A 74 -5.17 -0.07 -6.49
CA ALA A 74 -5.09 1.15 -5.71
C ALA A 74 -3.64 1.62 -5.55
N VAL A 75 -2.72 0.68 -5.37
CA VAL A 75 -1.30 1.00 -5.27
C VAL A 75 -0.81 1.64 -6.57
N LYS A 76 -1.21 1.08 -7.69
CA LYS A 76 -0.79 1.62 -8.99
C LYS A 76 -1.37 3.00 -9.24
N ALA A 77 -2.57 3.25 -8.74
CA ALA A 77 -3.22 4.56 -8.89
C ALA A 77 -2.62 5.58 -7.93
N THR A 78 -2.00 5.14 -6.85
CA THR A 78 -1.41 6.01 -5.85
C THR A 78 0.10 6.08 -6.08
N GLN A 79 0.59 7.26 -6.43
CA GLN A 79 2.02 7.43 -6.63
C GLN A 79 2.65 7.89 -5.32
N PRO A 80 3.66 7.18 -4.82
CA PRO A 80 4.33 7.64 -3.59
C PRO A 80 5.06 8.93 -3.86
N LEU A 81 5.07 9.80 -2.87
CA LEU A 81 5.70 11.10 -2.99
C LEU A 81 7.18 10.98 -3.36
N SER A 82 7.85 9.99 -2.80
CA SER A 82 9.27 9.79 -3.07
C SER A 82 9.52 9.50 -4.55
N LYS A 83 8.68 8.70 -5.19
CA LYS A 83 8.84 8.39 -6.60
C LYS A 83 8.49 9.56 -7.49
N THR A 84 7.44 10.29 -7.11
CA THR A 84 7.04 11.48 -7.88
C THR A 84 8.15 12.52 -7.88
N MET A 85 8.74 12.77 -6.71
CA MET A 85 9.85 13.71 -6.61
C MET A 85 11.04 13.25 -7.42
N SER A 86 11.32 11.95 -7.37
CA SER A 86 12.45 11.39 -8.10
C SER A 86 12.27 11.55 -9.59
N GLU A 87 11.05 11.35 -10.10
CA GLU A 87 10.76 11.51 -11.52
C GLU A 87 10.93 12.95 -11.95
N GLN A 88 10.50 13.90 -11.14
CA GLN A 88 10.64 15.31 -11.45
C GLN A 88 12.10 15.71 -11.54
N VAL A 89 12.91 15.19 -10.64
CA VAL A 89 14.33 15.50 -10.64
C VAL A 89 15.03 14.90 -11.85
N ALA A 90 14.60 13.70 -12.25
CA ALA A 90 15.21 13.02 -13.39
C ALA A 90 14.86 13.69 -14.72
N ALA A 91 13.76 14.40 -14.76
CA ALA A 91 13.38 15.09 -15.98
C ALA A 91 14.25 16.29 -16.20
#